data_44bafd93a613ad2d462114bbfbc02b54
#
_entry.id   44bafd93a613ad2d462114bbfbc02b54
#
_cell.length_a   1.000
_cell.length_b   1.000
_cell.length_c   1.000
_cell.angle_alpha   90.00
_cell.angle_beta   90.00
_cell.angle_gamma   90.00
#
_symmetry.space_group_name_H-M   'P 1'
#
loop_
_entity.id
_entity.type
_entity.pdbx_description
1 polymer ?
#
loop_
_entity_poly.entity_id
_entity_poly.type
_entity_poly.pdbx_seq_one_letter_code
_entity_poly.pdbx_strand_id
1 'polypeptide(L)'
;MEVSETLRGRNWLSNFAPEQQVVAKRLLDAVELVGQDQFRNGLVRLISGLPKKVQKPIALVPVREMAPGQNYFGPDKNASPRLLNSGSFPGSEGIVANVLGALRRQNGNEGAFVAAPSLKNMRAARCRTILYVDDFSGSGKRILDFHRSFMTSKTMKSWKSYGLVKFHVALFAATPHAREVLNFTFGDQNVHVVTLPPTSIQL
;
A
#
# COMPACT_ATOMS: atom_id res chain seq x y z
N MET A 1 -2.33 -7.12 28.81
CA MET A 1 -0.93 -7.35 29.21
C MET A 1 -0.08 -6.47 28.31
N GLU A 2 0.63 -5.53 28.91
CA GLU A 2 1.52 -4.62 28.18
C GLU A 2 2.72 -5.38 27.60
N VAL A 3 3.22 -4.94 26.44
CA VAL A 3 4.36 -5.60 25.78
C VAL A 3 5.61 -5.54 26.68
N SER A 4 5.79 -4.44 27.40
CA SER A 4 6.88 -4.24 28.36
C SER A 4 6.90 -5.25 29.51
N GLU A 5 5.77 -5.84 29.87
CA GLU A 5 5.64 -6.81 30.95
C GLU A 5 6.01 -8.24 30.54
N THR A 6 6.13 -8.48 29.23
CA THR A 6 6.57 -9.77 28.71
C THR A 6 8.06 -9.99 28.97
N LEU A 7 8.51 -11.24 28.98
CA LEU A 7 9.94 -11.55 29.10
C LEU A 7 10.77 -10.86 28.00
N ARG A 8 10.27 -10.84 26.77
CA ARG A 8 10.95 -10.17 25.65
C ARG A 8 10.99 -8.65 25.83
N GLY A 9 9.89 -8.06 26.31
CA GLY A 9 9.82 -6.63 26.60
C GLY A 9 10.82 -6.21 27.68
N ARG A 10 10.88 -6.94 28.79
CA ARG A 10 11.87 -6.68 29.85
C ARG A 10 13.31 -6.81 29.35
N ASN A 11 13.62 -7.87 28.59
CA ASN A 11 14.93 -8.04 27.99
C ASN A 11 15.30 -6.92 27.02
N TRP A 12 14.34 -6.40 26.26
CA TRP A 12 14.56 -5.25 25.39
C TRP A 12 14.81 -3.98 26.19
N LEU A 13 14.03 -3.73 27.25
CA LEU A 13 14.19 -2.57 28.12
C LEU A 13 15.54 -2.55 28.84
N SER A 14 16.10 -3.71 29.18
CA SER A 14 17.41 -3.79 29.82
C SER A 14 18.59 -3.28 28.98
N ASN A 15 18.40 -3.05 27.68
CA ASN A 15 19.41 -2.42 26.82
C ASN A 15 19.51 -0.88 27.00
N PHE A 16 18.60 -0.28 27.76
CA PHE A 16 18.55 1.17 27.99
C PHE A 16 19.05 1.51 29.39
N ALA A 17 19.69 2.67 29.54
CA ALA A 17 20.03 3.19 30.85
C ALA A 17 18.76 3.46 31.69
N PRO A 18 18.81 3.37 33.03
CA PRO A 18 17.62 3.48 33.88
C PRO A 18 16.76 4.73 33.62
N GLU A 19 17.38 5.88 33.36
CA GLU A 19 16.73 7.14 33.04
C GLU A 19 16.00 7.11 31.68
N GLN A 20 16.44 6.26 30.75
CA GLN A 20 15.85 6.10 29.42
C GLN A 20 14.73 5.04 29.41
N GLN A 21 14.73 4.12 30.38
CA GLN A 21 13.77 3.01 30.40
C GLN A 21 12.31 3.48 30.50
N VAL A 22 12.05 4.62 31.15
CA VAL A 22 10.71 5.18 31.26
C VAL A 22 10.15 5.54 29.88
N VAL A 23 10.95 6.22 29.06
CA VAL A 23 10.56 6.58 27.68
C VAL A 23 10.49 5.33 26.81
N ALA A 24 11.48 4.45 26.90
CA ALA A 24 11.52 3.19 26.15
C ALA A 24 10.30 2.31 26.48
N LYS A 25 9.87 2.23 27.76
CA LYS A 25 8.67 1.50 28.17
C LYS A 25 7.41 2.07 27.49
N ARG A 26 7.23 3.40 27.54
CA ARG A 26 6.08 4.05 26.88
C ARG A 26 6.05 3.79 25.37
N LEU A 27 7.21 3.86 24.71
CA LEU A 27 7.30 3.54 23.29
C LEU A 27 6.93 2.09 23.01
N LEU A 28 7.46 1.15 23.81
CA LEU A 28 7.22 -0.28 23.67
C LEU A 28 5.73 -0.63 23.86
N ASP A 29 5.09 -0.04 24.87
CA ASP A 29 3.68 -0.28 25.18
C ASP A 29 2.72 0.41 24.17
N ALA A 30 3.21 1.41 23.43
CA ALA A 30 2.48 2.03 22.32
C ALA A 30 2.56 1.25 21.00
N VAL A 31 3.41 0.20 20.93
CA VAL A 31 3.52 -0.64 19.72
C VAL A 31 2.29 -1.52 19.58
N GLU A 32 1.56 -1.34 18.50
CA GLU A 32 0.49 -2.24 18.09
C GLU A 32 1.06 -3.37 17.22
N LEU A 33 0.91 -4.61 17.69
CA LEU A 33 1.36 -5.80 16.96
C LEU A 33 0.24 -6.27 16.03
N VAL A 34 0.46 -6.11 14.73
CA VAL A 34 -0.47 -6.56 13.70
C VAL A 34 -0.05 -7.95 13.20
N GLY A 35 -0.87 -8.96 13.45
CA GLY A 35 -0.66 -10.30 12.92
C GLY A 35 -0.88 -10.36 11.40
N GLN A 36 -0.23 -11.34 10.73
CA GLN A 36 -0.36 -11.49 9.27
C GLN A 36 -1.81 -11.67 8.80
N ASP A 37 -2.61 -12.42 9.55
CA ASP A 37 -4.02 -12.64 9.21
C ASP A 37 -4.85 -11.36 9.39
N GLN A 38 -4.58 -10.58 10.41
CA GLN A 38 -5.23 -9.28 10.63
C GLN A 38 -4.91 -8.32 9.48
N PHE A 39 -3.64 -8.23 9.10
CA PHE A 39 -3.18 -7.44 7.97
C PHE A 39 -3.86 -7.87 6.66
N ARG A 40 -3.76 -9.16 6.33
CA ARG A 40 -4.35 -9.74 5.12
C ARG A 40 -5.85 -9.49 5.05
N ASN A 41 -6.57 -9.86 6.12
CA ASN A 41 -8.03 -9.74 6.18
C ASN A 41 -8.48 -8.27 6.17
N GLY A 42 -7.70 -7.37 6.75
CA GLY A 42 -7.93 -5.93 6.70
C GLY A 42 -7.88 -5.40 5.28
N LEU A 43 -6.80 -5.67 4.54
CA LEU A 43 -6.67 -5.24 3.14
C LEU A 43 -7.72 -5.90 2.23
N VAL A 44 -7.99 -7.19 2.41
CA VAL A 44 -9.02 -7.90 1.61
C VAL A 44 -10.38 -7.24 1.82
N ARG A 45 -10.79 -6.99 3.07
CA ARG A 45 -12.05 -6.31 3.38
C ARG A 45 -12.10 -4.90 2.81
N LEU A 46 -11.02 -4.13 2.95
CA LEU A 46 -10.94 -2.79 2.41
C LEU A 46 -11.15 -2.77 0.90
N ILE A 47 -10.42 -3.61 0.16
CA ILE A 47 -10.47 -3.65 -1.31
C ILE A 47 -11.81 -4.21 -1.82
N SER A 48 -12.33 -5.25 -1.17
CA SER A 48 -13.63 -5.84 -1.52
C SER A 48 -14.80 -4.92 -1.18
N GLY A 49 -14.65 -4.10 -0.13
CA GLY A 49 -15.65 -3.14 0.33
C GLY A 49 -15.54 -1.75 -0.29
N LEU A 50 -14.72 -1.57 -1.32
CA LEU A 50 -14.62 -0.25 -1.98
C LEU A 50 -16.00 0.25 -2.42
N PRO A 51 -16.26 1.56 -2.32
CA PRO A 51 -17.54 2.13 -2.68
C PRO A 51 -17.98 1.76 -4.11
N LYS A 52 -19.27 1.55 -4.35
CA LYS A 52 -19.83 1.20 -5.67
C LYS A 52 -19.46 2.20 -6.79
N LYS A 53 -19.14 3.44 -6.42
CA LYS A 53 -18.64 4.47 -7.37
C LYS A 53 -17.24 4.19 -7.91
N VAL A 54 -16.47 3.31 -7.29
CA VAL A 54 -15.16 2.86 -7.79
C VAL A 54 -15.42 1.92 -8.95
N GLN A 55 -15.10 2.39 -10.14
CA GLN A 55 -15.43 1.67 -11.38
C GLN A 55 -14.51 0.45 -11.56
N LYS A 56 -15.12 -0.68 -11.85
CA LYS A 56 -14.44 -1.91 -12.26
C LYS A 56 -14.27 -1.94 -13.79
N PRO A 57 -13.30 -2.68 -14.33
CA PRO A 57 -12.24 -3.42 -13.64
C PRO A 57 -11.19 -2.54 -12.97
N ILE A 58 -10.65 -3.01 -11.83
CA ILE A 58 -9.64 -2.33 -11.02
C ILE A 58 -8.28 -2.95 -11.28
N ALA A 59 -7.31 -2.13 -11.66
CA ALA A 59 -5.91 -2.51 -11.74
C ALA A 59 -5.29 -2.45 -10.34
N LEU A 60 -4.98 -3.60 -9.73
CA LEU A 60 -4.34 -3.71 -8.42
C LEU A 60 -2.83 -3.62 -8.59
N VAL A 61 -2.23 -2.59 -8.03
CA VAL A 61 -0.81 -2.27 -8.19
C VAL A 61 -0.16 -2.17 -6.81
N PRO A 62 0.67 -3.17 -6.41
CA PRO A 62 1.44 -3.05 -5.18
C PRO A 62 2.45 -1.91 -5.33
N VAL A 63 2.48 -1.02 -4.36
CA VAL A 63 3.47 0.06 -4.30
C VAL A 63 4.82 -0.54 -3.96
N ARG A 64 5.86 -0.05 -4.60
CA ARG A 64 7.25 -0.43 -4.34
C ARG A 64 8.14 0.78 -4.37
N GLU A 65 9.29 0.65 -3.76
CA GLU A 65 10.32 1.67 -3.88
C GLU A 65 10.85 1.70 -5.31
N MET A 66 10.99 2.92 -5.84
CA MET A 66 11.48 3.15 -7.19
C MET A 66 12.86 3.81 -7.12
N ALA A 67 13.83 3.23 -7.82
CA ALA A 67 15.12 3.88 -7.96
C ALA A 67 14.98 5.19 -8.76
N PRO A 68 15.82 6.21 -8.49
CA PRO A 68 15.80 7.45 -9.24
C PRO A 68 15.86 7.22 -10.75
N GLY A 69 14.93 7.83 -11.51
CA GLY A 69 14.84 7.67 -12.97
C GLY A 69 14.21 6.36 -13.45
N GLN A 70 13.84 5.44 -12.55
CA GLN A 70 13.17 4.21 -12.92
C GLN A 70 11.71 4.45 -13.26
N ASN A 71 11.26 3.89 -14.38
CA ASN A 71 9.87 3.95 -14.82
C ASN A 71 9.14 2.63 -14.51
N TYR A 72 7.89 2.74 -14.05
CA TYR A 72 7.08 1.56 -13.75
C TYR A 72 6.90 0.64 -14.95
N PHE A 73 6.59 1.18 -16.12
CA PHE A 73 6.28 0.40 -17.31
C PHE A 73 7.51 -0.01 -18.15
N GLY A 74 8.73 0.24 -17.76
CA GLY A 74 9.90 -0.12 -18.54
C GLY A 74 9.86 0.36 -20.00
N PRO A 75 10.87 0.02 -20.80
CA PRO A 75 10.92 0.38 -22.23
C PRO A 75 9.93 -0.40 -23.09
N ASP A 76 9.64 -1.64 -22.72
CA ASP A 76 8.64 -2.46 -23.42
C ASP A 76 7.24 -2.21 -22.83
N LYS A 77 6.41 -1.51 -23.60
CA LYS A 77 5.02 -1.18 -23.21
C LYS A 77 4.12 -2.42 -23.04
N ASN A 78 4.52 -3.57 -23.56
CA ASN A 78 3.78 -4.83 -23.49
C ASN A 78 4.26 -5.71 -22.34
N ALA A 79 5.48 -5.49 -21.85
CA ALA A 79 5.98 -6.24 -20.70
C ALA A 79 5.13 -5.94 -19.47
N SER A 80 4.76 -6.98 -18.76
CA SER A 80 4.31 -6.80 -17.38
C SER A 80 5.43 -6.12 -16.62
N PRO A 81 5.10 -5.12 -15.77
CA PRO A 81 6.09 -4.59 -14.85
C PRO A 81 6.73 -5.79 -14.17
N ARG A 82 8.06 -5.83 -14.10
CA ARG A 82 8.75 -6.93 -13.44
C ARG A 82 8.16 -7.05 -12.05
N LEU A 83 7.28 -8.04 -11.89
CA LEU A 83 6.96 -8.54 -10.56
C LEU A 83 8.30 -8.92 -10.00
N LEU A 84 8.64 -8.29 -8.93
CA LEU A 84 9.83 -8.54 -8.18
C LEU A 84 10.03 -10.05 -8.10
N ASN A 85 11.18 -10.54 -8.51
CA ASN A 85 11.50 -11.95 -8.41
C ASN A 85 11.27 -12.40 -6.98
N SER A 86 10.43 -13.39 -6.79
CA SER A 86 9.99 -13.93 -5.49
C SER A 86 11.11 -14.46 -4.59
N GLY A 87 12.38 -14.33 -4.99
CA GLY A 87 13.56 -14.77 -4.26
C GLY A 87 14.38 -13.68 -3.57
N SER A 88 14.06 -12.40 -3.72
CA SER A 88 14.91 -11.31 -3.21
C SER A 88 14.21 -10.32 -2.29
N PHE A 89 13.07 -10.67 -1.67
CA PHE A 89 12.33 -9.73 -0.82
C PHE A 89 12.41 -10.02 0.67
N PRO A 90 13.12 -9.18 1.39
CA PRO A 90 12.93 -9.04 2.84
C PRO A 90 11.94 -7.93 3.19
N GLY A 91 10.82 -7.74 2.50
CA GLY A 91 9.93 -6.61 2.78
C GLY A 91 8.44 -6.92 2.66
N SER A 92 7.62 -6.03 3.20
CA SER A 92 6.15 -6.04 3.16
C SER A 92 5.56 -6.04 1.74
N GLU A 93 6.30 -5.57 0.75
CA GLU A 93 5.90 -5.57 -0.66
C GLU A 93 5.52 -6.97 -1.17
N GLY A 94 6.28 -8.00 -0.79
CA GLY A 94 5.97 -9.40 -1.13
C GLY A 94 4.67 -9.88 -0.48
N ILE A 95 4.39 -9.46 0.75
CA ILE A 95 3.16 -9.80 1.47
C ILE A 95 1.97 -9.15 0.78
N VAL A 96 2.05 -7.85 0.47
CA VAL A 96 1.01 -7.13 -0.29
C VAL A 96 0.76 -7.80 -1.64
N ALA A 97 1.80 -8.10 -2.42
CA ALA A 97 1.67 -8.77 -3.71
C ALA A 97 0.95 -10.13 -3.60
N ASN A 98 1.25 -10.92 -2.56
CA ASN A 98 0.59 -12.20 -2.28
C ASN A 98 -0.90 -12.00 -1.95
N VAL A 99 -1.25 -10.99 -1.15
CA VAL A 99 -2.65 -10.64 -0.84
C VAL A 99 -3.42 -10.29 -2.13
N LEU A 100 -2.83 -9.47 -3.00
CA LEU A 100 -3.45 -9.10 -4.27
C LEU A 100 -3.60 -10.28 -5.22
N GLY A 101 -2.62 -11.18 -5.26
CA GLY A 101 -2.69 -12.44 -6.00
C GLY A 101 -3.82 -13.35 -5.50
N ALA A 102 -4.01 -13.45 -4.19
CA ALA A 102 -5.10 -14.21 -3.57
C ALA A 102 -6.47 -13.59 -3.89
N LEU A 103 -6.62 -12.27 -3.77
CA LEU A 103 -7.83 -11.53 -4.13
C LEU A 103 -8.24 -11.79 -5.58
N ARG A 104 -7.28 -11.75 -6.51
CA ARG A 104 -7.54 -12.05 -7.92
C ARG A 104 -8.08 -13.46 -8.11
N ARG A 105 -7.46 -14.46 -7.44
CA ARG A 105 -7.91 -15.86 -7.55
C ARG A 105 -9.30 -16.09 -6.97
N GLN A 106 -9.62 -15.46 -5.84
CA GLN A 106 -10.91 -15.59 -5.17
C GLN A 106 -12.07 -14.97 -5.98
N ASN A 107 -11.80 -13.87 -6.68
CA ASN A 107 -12.79 -13.19 -7.52
C ASN A 107 -12.83 -13.73 -8.98
N GLY A 108 -12.13 -14.81 -9.25
CA GLY A 108 -12.16 -15.70 -10.41
C GLY A 108 -12.56 -15.06 -11.74
N ASN A 109 -13.73 -15.43 -12.25
CA ASN A 109 -14.18 -15.11 -13.60
C ASN A 109 -14.88 -13.74 -13.75
N GLU A 110 -15.08 -12.98 -12.69
CA GLU A 110 -15.82 -11.71 -12.79
C GLU A 110 -15.03 -10.56 -13.42
N GLY A 111 -13.75 -10.77 -13.77
CA GLY A 111 -12.92 -9.72 -14.41
C GLY A 111 -12.77 -8.44 -13.59
N ALA A 112 -13.14 -8.48 -12.28
CA ALA A 112 -13.19 -7.30 -11.43
C ALA A 112 -11.80 -6.72 -11.11
N PHE A 113 -10.75 -7.56 -11.11
CA PHE A 113 -9.40 -7.18 -10.73
C PHE A 113 -8.34 -7.67 -11.72
N VAL A 114 -7.39 -6.79 -12.02
CA VAL A 114 -6.19 -7.08 -12.81
C VAL A 114 -4.97 -6.81 -11.92
N ALA A 115 -4.23 -7.86 -11.54
CA ALA A 115 -3.08 -7.71 -10.65
C ALA A 115 -1.81 -7.40 -11.45
N ALA A 116 -1.00 -6.45 -10.93
CA ALA A 116 0.28 -5.98 -11.49
C ALA A 116 0.24 -5.80 -13.03
N PRO A 117 -0.68 -4.99 -13.54
CA PRO A 117 -1.02 -4.98 -14.95
C PRO A 117 0.01 -4.25 -15.81
N SER A 118 0.29 -4.80 -17.00
CA SER A 118 0.89 -4.06 -18.10
C SER A 118 -0.13 -3.09 -18.72
N LEU A 119 0.35 -2.11 -19.50
CA LEU A 119 -0.54 -1.22 -20.27
C LEU A 119 -1.45 -2.04 -21.21
N LYS A 120 -0.93 -3.12 -21.82
CA LYS A 120 -1.69 -4.04 -22.66
C LYS A 120 -2.83 -4.70 -21.89
N ASN A 121 -2.54 -5.23 -20.70
CA ASN A 121 -3.54 -5.92 -19.90
C ASN A 121 -4.62 -4.95 -19.38
N MET A 122 -4.24 -3.75 -18.95
CA MET A 122 -5.20 -2.72 -18.54
C MET A 122 -6.10 -2.28 -19.68
N ARG A 123 -5.55 -2.12 -20.89
CA ARG A 123 -6.33 -1.77 -22.09
C ARG A 123 -7.30 -2.89 -22.45
N ALA A 124 -6.83 -4.13 -22.52
CA ALA A 124 -7.66 -5.31 -22.84
C ALA A 124 -8.82 -5.46 -21.85
N ALA A 125 -8.55 -5.30 -20.56
CA ALA A 125 -9.55 -5.35 -19.50
C ALA A 125 -10.40 -4.07 -19.41
N ARG A 126 -10.08 -3.01 -20.15
CA ARG A 126 -10.75 -1.69 -20.03
C ARG A 126 -10.76 -1.16 -18.61
N CYS A 127 -9.63 -1.28 -17.88
CA CYS A 127 -9.53 -0.80 -16.51
C CYS A 127 -9.93 0.67 -16.39
N ARG A 128 -10.78 0.97 -15.41
CA ARG A 128 -11.25 2.33 -15.11
C ARG A 128 -10.63 2.89 -13.82
N THR A 129 -10.16 2.01 -12.98
CA THR A 129 -9.53 2.36 -11.70
C THR A 129 -8.15 1.74 -11.59
N ILE A 130 -7.18 2.53 -11.14
CA ILE A 130 -5.86 2.07 -10.76
C ILE A 130 -5.76 2.24 -9.25
N LEU A 131 -5.63 1.13 -8.52
CA LEU A 131 -5.56 1.10 -7.08
C LEU A 131 -4.12 0.77 -6.65
N TYR A 132 -3.43 1.75 -6.10
CA TYR A 132 -2.15 1.56 -5.42
C TYR A 132 -2.40 0.94 -4.06
N VAL A 133 -1.71 -0.15 -3.75
CA VAL A 133 -1.87 -0.86 -2.49
C VAL A 133 -0.53 -0.93 -1.76
N ASP A 134 -0.55 -0.55 -0.49
CA ASP A 134 0.64 -0.57 0.37
C ASP A 134 0.27 -1.00 1.79
N ASP A 135 1.26 -1.37 2.59
CA ASP A 135 1.09 -1.73 3.98
C ASP A 135 0.97 -0.49 4.88
N PHE A 136 1.95 0.40 4.78
CA PHE A 136 2.05 1.57 5.66
C PHE A 136 2.58 2.79 4.94
N SER A 137 2.01 3.94 5.25
CA SER A 137 2.52 5.23 4.78
C SER A 137 2.74 6.21 5.91
N GLY A 138 4.00 6.58 6.17
CA GLY A 138 4.38 7.58 7.17
C GLY A 138 4.29 9.02 6.66
N SER A 139 4.81 9.29 5.46
CA SER A 139 4.87 10.64 4.87
C SER A 139 4.15 10.77 3.53
N GLY A 140 3.63 9.69 2.98
CA GLY A 140 3.07 9.69 1.62
C GLY A 140 4.12 9.67 0.50
N LYS A 141 5.39 9.97 0.80
CA LYS A 141 6.45 10.17 -0.20
C LYS A 141 6.62 8.97 -1.14
N ARG A 142 6.70 7.74 -0.60
CA ARG A 142 6.88 6.52 -1.41
C ARG A 142 5.77 6.36 -2.46
N ILE A 143 4.53 6.59 -2.07
CA ILE A 143 3.37 6.50 -2.97
C ILE A 143 3.41 7.60 -4.04
N LEU A 144 3.79 8.82 -3.67
CA LEU A 144 3.92 9.92 -4.62
C LEU A 144 5.04 9.69 -5.62
N ASP A 145 6.21 9.22 -5.18
CA ASP A 145 7.32 8.89 -6.06
C ASP A 145 6.95 7.73 -7.00
N PHE A 146 6.26 6.72 -6.48
CA PHE A 146 5.71 5.64 -7.29
C PHE A 146 4.71 6.16 -8.33
N HIS A 147 3.78 7.03 -7.92
CA HIS A 147 2.85 7.68 -8.86
C HIS A 147 3.56 8.48 -9.94
N ARG A 148 4.62 9.23 -9.60
CA ARG A 148 5.43 9.95 -10.58
C ARG A 148 6.05 8.99 -11.60
N SER A 149 6.61 7.86 -11.16
CA SER A 149 7.17 6.84 -12.05
C SER A 149 6.11 6.22 -12.98
N PHE A 150 4.90 6.04 -12.47
CA PHE A 150 3.75 5.55 -13.23
C PHE A 150 3.32 6.57 -14.31
N MET A 151 3.33 7.83 -13.96
CA MET A 151 2.96 8.96 -14.83
C MET A 151 4.05 9.37 -15.83
N THR A 152 5.21 8.73 -15.87
CA THR A 152 6.19 8.92 -16.97
C THR A 152 5.64 8.38 -18.29
N SER A 153 4.73 7.40 -18.24
CA SER A 153 4.08 6.83 -19.42
C SER A 153 3.15 7.84 -20.11
N LYS A 154 3.43 8.13 -21.38
CA LYS A 154 2.56 8.99 -22.22
C LYS A 154 1.13 8.43 -22.28
N THR A 155 0.97 7.11 -22.34
CA THR A 155 -0.33 6.44 -22.34
C THR A 155 -1.10 6.72 -21.04
N MET A 156 -0.43 6.61 -19.88
CA MET A 156 -1.06 6.91 -18.59
C MET A 156 -1.47 8.38 -18.47
N LYS A 157 -0.60 9.29 -18.90
CA LYS A 157 -0.93 10.72 -18.96
C LYS A 157 -2.18 10.96 -19.79
N SER A 158 -2.24 10.38 -20.99
CA SER A 158 -3.38 10.48 -21.88
C SER A 158 -4.66 9.92 -21.25
N TRP A 159 -4.60 8.70 -20.67
CA TRP A 159 -5.79 8.10 -20.04
C TRP A 159 -6.29 8.92 -18.84
N LYS A 160 -5.39 9.47 -18.03
CA LYS A 160 -5.77 10.38 -16.94
C LYS A 160 -6.39 11.66 -17.47
N SER A 161 -5.78 12.30 -18.48
CA SER A 161 -6.26 13.56 -19.07
C SER A 161 -7.66 13.42 -19.69
N TYR A 162 -7.94 12.29 -20.35
CA TYR A 162 -9.28 12.02 -20.89
C TYR A 162 -10.26 11.43 -19.87
N GLY A 163 -9.90 11.36 -18.59
CA GLY A 163 -10.76 10.82 -17.54
C GLY A 163 -11.08 9.33 -17.70
N LEU A 164 -10.28 8.58 -18.49
CA LEU A 164 -10.49 7.16 -18.73
C LEU A 164 -10.12 6.31 -17.51
N VAL A 165 -9.19 6.78 -16.67
CA VAL A 165 -8.78 6.11 -15.45
C VAL A 165 -8.76 7.08 -14.28
N LYS A 166 -9.11 6.56 -13.09
CA LYS A 166 -8.97 7.24 -11.79
C LYS A 166 -7.96 6.51 -10.94
N PHE A 167 -7.20 7.27 -10.16
CA PHE A 167 -6.22 6.72 -9.24
C PHE A 167 -6.79 6.71 -7.83
N HIS A 168 -6.63 5.58 -7.17
CA HIS A 168 -6.99 5.35 -5.78
C HIS A 168 -5.79 4.78 -5.02
N VAL A 169 -5.81 4.95 -3.71
CA VAL A 169 -4.80 4.41 -2.79
C VAL A 169 -5.51 3.58 -1.72
N ALA A 170 -5.02 2.39 -1.44
CA ALA A 170 -5.48 1.54 -0.36
C ALA A 170 -4.30 1.20 0.55
N LEU A 171 -4.39 1.54 1.83
CA LEU A 171 -3.36 1.35 2.84
C LEU A 171 -3.90 0.52 3.99
N PHE A 172 -3.05 -0.36 4.54
CA PHE A 172 -3.41 -0.97 5.81
C PHE A 172 -3.35 0.07 6.93
N ALA A 173 -2.27 0.86 7.00
CA ALA A 173 -2.17 1.96 7.96
C ALA A 173 -1.52 3.20 7.33
N ALA A 174 -1.90 4.37 7.83
CA ALA A 174 -1.30 5.64 7.42
C ALA A 174 -1.27 6.62 8.59
N THR A 175 -0.20 7.40 8.70
CA THR A 175 -0.21 8.54 9.63
C THR A 175 -1.21 9.61 9.17
N PRO A 176 -1.73 10.46 10.07
CA PRO A 176 -2.58 11.59 9.69
C PRO A 176 -1.94 12.48 8.64
N HIS A 177 -0.64 12.78 8.79
CA HIS A 177 0.12 13.56 7.82
C HIS A 177 0.18 12.91 6.43
N ALA A 178 0.50 11.61 6.36
CA ALA A 178 0.51 10.89 5.09
C ALA A 178 -0.87 10.90 4.43
N ARG A 179 -1.94 10.71 5.21
CA ARG A 179 -3.31 10.75 4.70
C ARG A 179 -3.65 12.12 4.11
N GLU A 180 -3.29 13.21 4.79
CA GLU A 180 -3.50 14.58 4.30
C GLU A 180 -2.78 14.81 2.96
N VAL A 181 -1.48 14.47 2.88
CA VAL A 181 -0.68 14.58 1.66
C VAL A 181 -1.26 13.77 0.50
N LEU A 182 -1.72 12.55 0.77
CA LEU A 182 -2.32 11.69 -0.25
C LEU A 182 -3.71 12.20 -0.67
N ASN A 183 -4.52 12.69 0.27
CA ASN A 183 -5.82 13.28 -0.01
C ASN A 183 -5.68 14.52 -0.91
N PHE A 184 -4.68 15.36 -0.67
CA PHE A 184 -4.40 16.51 -1.54
C PHE A 184 -4.12 16.08 -3.00
N THR A 185 -3.39 14.96 -3.17
CA THR A 185 -2.96 14.51 -4.52
C THR A 185 -4.04 13.69 -5.24
N PHE A 186 -4.72 12.81 -4.52
CA PHE A 186 -5.67 11.84 -5.12
C PHE A 186 -7.13 12.20 -4.87
N GLY A 187 -7.41 13.08 -3.93
CA GLY A 187 -8.75 13.41 -3.42
C GLY A 187 -9.18 12.50 -2.27
N ASP A 188 -9.86 13.06 -1.28
CA ASP A 188 -10.28 12.38 -0.04
C ASP A 188 -11.04 11.08 -0.28
N GLN A 189 -11.86 11.05 -1.32
CA GLN A 189 -12.69 9.90 -1.67
C GLN A 189 -11.91 8.74 -2.31
N ASN A 190 -10.65 8.97 -2.64
CA ASN A 190 -9.81 8.03 -3.37
C ASN A 190 -8.67 7.45 -2.49
N VAL A 191 -8.58 7.88 -1.23
CA VAL A 191 -7.63 7.35 -0.24
C VAL A 191 -8.39 6.53 0.79
N HIS A 192 -8.09 5.24 0.85
CA HIS A 192 -8.76 4.26 1.68
C HIS A 192 -7.75 3.68 2.67
N VAL A 193 -8.07 3.68 3.96
CA VAL A 193 -7.17 3.22 5.02
C VAL A 193 -7.93 2.28 5.96
N VAL A 194 -7.31 1.15 6.34
CA VAL A 194 -7.90 0.19 7.28
C VAL A 194 -7.85 0.74 8.69
N THR A 195 -6.69 1.25 9.12
CA THR A 195 -6.50 1.79 10.47
C THR A 195 -5.64 3.06 10.43
N LEU A 196 -5.92 3.94 11.36
CA LEU A 196 -5.08 5.10 11.63
C LEU A 196 -4.33 4.80 12.95
N PRO A 197 -3.00 4.83 12.95
CA PRO A 197 -2.26 4.73 14.20
C PRO A 197 -2.63 5.89 15.13
N PRO A 198 -2.51 5.73 16.45
CA PRO A 198 -2.81 6.78 17.40
C PRO A 198 -2.03 8.06 17.06
N THR A 199 -2.71 9.20 17.17
CA THR A 199 -2.25 10.49 16.67
C THR A 199 -1.09 11.08 17.45
N SER A 200 -0.85 10.63 18.69
CA SER A 200 0.26 11.11 19.51
C SER A 200 0.64 10.08 20.56
N ILE A 201 1.92 9.76 20.62
CA ILE A 201 2.54 9.28 21.84
C ILE A 201 2.91 10.57 22.60
N GLN A 202 2.17 10.92 23.65
CA GLN A 202 2.62 11.98 24.56
C GLN A 202 3.83 11.43 25.33
N LEU A 203 5.00 11.91 24.98
CA LEU A 203 6.27 11.62 25.65
C LEU A 203 6.36 12.38 26.96
#